data_95f35a69f36d80d77186c34ac5e43ea5
#
_entry.id   95f35a69f36d80d77186c34ac5e43ea5
#
_cell.length_a   1.000
_cell.length_b   1.000
_cell.length_c   1.000
_cell.angle_alpha   90.00
_cell.angle_beta   90.00
_cell.angle_gamma   90.00
#
_symmetry.space_group_name_H-M   'P 1'
#
loop_
_entity.id
_entity.type
_entity.pdbx_description
1 polymer ?
#
loop_
_entity_poly.entity_id
_entity_poly.type
_entity_poly.pdbx_seq_one_letter_code
_entity_poly.pdbx_strand_id
1 'polypeptide(L)'
;MSFNIYLFALLCGIVVFIIALLSLKSIASGKQRFLFSAVASVLVCGISLGIWSQMRNTLPELELAAPFKNGESMMQELQQALKQNPNDAKDWFRLGQLYMQSSEFDAAITCFDYSIRLSETPYAGQYAAIATAKYFDESQTITPEVQQFLDKALEMDEYNDTALLLVASDYFLHSEHNKAIEIWTKILDSNRPGIDRAAIIEKINQVKRMSGN
;
A
#
# COMPACT_ATOMS: atom_id res chain seq x y z
N MET A 1 -12.43 -9.38 11.47
CA MET A 1 -12.35 -10.47 10.48
C MET A 1 -12.54 -11.87 11.09
N SER A 2 -12.47 -12.05 12.39
CA SER A 2 -12.64 -13.32 13.11
C SER A 2 -14.08 -13.86 13.20
N PHE A 3 -15.10 -13.00 13.19
CA PHE A 3 -16.50 -13.40 13.31
C PHE A 3 -17.01 -14.27 12.13
N ASN A 4 -16.55 -14.04 10.93
CA ASN A 4 -16.97 -14.80 9.73
C ASN A 4 -16.42 -16.23 9.70
N ILE A 5 -15.27 -16.50 10.34
CA ILE A 5 -14.64 -17.82 10.35
C ILE A 5 -15.40 -18.77 11.29
N TYR A 6 -15.83 -18.29 12.45
CA TYR A 6 -16.65 -19.06 13.38
C TYR A 6 -18.02 -19.38 12.81
N LEU A 7 -18.63 -18.43 12.08
CA LEU A 7 -19.90 -18.65 11.39
C LEU A 7 -19.79 -19.69 10.29
N PHE A 8 -18.69 -19.68 9.52
CA PHE A 8 -18.43 -20.67 8.47
C PHE A 8 -18.19 -22.07 9.06
N ALA A 9 -17.41 -22.20 10.12
CA ALA A 9 -17.16 -23.47 10.81
C ALA A 9 -18.47 -24.06 11.39
N LEU A 10 -19.32 -23.22 11.96
CA LEU A 10 -20.62 -23.63 12.48
C LEU A 10 -21.56 -24.12 11.37
N LEU A 11 -21.60 -23.44 10.23
CA LEU A 11 -22.38 -23.87 9.05
C LEU A 11 -21.89 -25.20 8.50
N CYS A 12 -20.58 -25.41 8.37
CA CYS A 12 -20.02 -26.70 7.93
C CYS A 12 -20.37 -27.83 8.92
N GLY A 13 -20.31 -27.57 10.21
CA GLY A 13 -20.72 -28.55 11.24
C GLY A 13 -22.20 -28.97 11.12
N ILE A 14 -23.08 -28.01 10.88
CA ILE A 14 -24.52 -28.26 10.65
C ILE A 14 -24.75 -29.10 9.40
N VAL A 15 -24.08 -28.80 8.30
CA VAL A 15 -24.20 -29.57 7.02
C VAL A 15 -23.73 -31.01 7.21
N VAL A 16 -22.59 -31.23 7.86
CA VAL A 16 -22.07 -32.57 8.16
C VAL A 16 -23.05 -33.36 9.06
N PHE A 17 -23.63 -32.69 10.06
CA PHE A 17 -24.64 -33.30 10.94
C PHE A 17 -25.90 -33.75 10.18
N ILE A 18 -26.40 -32.92 9.25
CA ILE A 18 -27.56 -33.24 8.40
C ILE A 18 -27.25 -34.41 7.47
N ILE A 19 -26.07 -34.42 6.84
CA ILE A 19 -25.66 -35.52 5.94
C ILE A 19 -25.54 -36.84 6.72
N ALA A 20 -24.96 -36.81 7.94
CA ALA A 20 -24.85 -37.97 8.81
C ALA A 20 -26.21 -38.50 9.25
N LEU A 21 -27.15 -37.63 9.56
CA LEU A 21 -28.54 -38.04 9.88
C LEU A 21 -29.25 -38.68 8.69
N LEU A 22 -29.05 -38.19 7.47
CA LEU A 22 -29.66 -38.70 6.27
C LEU A 22 -29.07 -40.06 5.87
N SER A 23 -27.74 -40.23 5.96
CA SER A 23 -27.06 -41.46 5.58
C SER A 23 -27.32 -42.63 6.54
N LEU A 24 -27.57 -42.34 7.83
CA LEU A 24 -27.91 -43.37 8.83
C LEU A 24 -29.39 -43.78 8.85
N LYS A 25 -30.22 -43.19 7.98
CA LYS A 25 -31.68 -43.42 7.93
C LYS A 25 -32.08 -44.90 7.68
N SER A 26 -31.16 -45.69 7.12
CA SER A 26 -31.39 -47.07 6.74
C SER A 26 -30.90 -48.13 7.75
N ILE A 27 -30.04 -47.75 8.72
CA ILE A 27 -29.21 -48.74 9.42
C ILE A 27 -29.49 -48.84 10.95
N ALA A 28 -30.08 -47.81 11.60
CA ALA A 28 -30.20 -47.77 13.05
C ALA A 28 -31.54 -47.23 13.57
N SER A 29 -31.91 -47.56 14.82
CA SER A 29 -33.07 -47.00 15.50
C SER A 29 -32.87 -45.50 15.81
N GLY A 30 -33.96 -44.73 15.97
CA GLY A 30 -33.90 -43.26 16.06
C GLY A 30 -32.95 -42.69 17.12
N LYS A 31 -32.85 -43.33 18.31
CA LYS A 31 -31.92 -42.92 19.37
C LYS A 31 -30.45 -43.19 19.02
N GLN A 32 -30.16 -44.34 18.41
CA GLN A 32 -28.78 -44.69 18.02
C GLN A 32 -28.28 -43.82 16.88
N ARG A 33 -29.12 -43.44 15.92
CA ARG A 33 -28.76 -42.50 14.85
C ARG A 33 -28.35 -41.15 15.37
N PHE A 34 -29.10 -40.62 16.34
CA PHE A 34 -28.76 -39.32 16.93
C PHE A 34 -27.41 -39.36 17.65
N LEU A 35 -27.14 -40.42 18.41
CA LEU A 35 -25.85 -40.61 19.11
C LEU A 35 -24.69 -40.74 18.14
N PHE A 36 -24.79 -41.55 17.07
CA PHE A 36 -23.73 -41.71 16.08
C PHE A 36 -23.48 -40.40 15.31
N SER A 37 -24.53 -39.67 14.95
CA SER A 37 -24.40 -38.38 14.28
C SER A 37 -23.75 -37.33 15.17
N ALA A 38 -24.09 -37.27 16.44
CA ALA A 38 -23.47 -36.36 17.40
C ALA A 38 -21.97 -36.67 17.59
N VAL A 39 -21.61 -37.95 17.75
CA VAL A 39 -20.20 -38.35 17.88
C VAL A 39 -19.42 -38.04 16.62
N ALA A 40 -19.93 -38.29 15.43
CA ALA A 40 -19.28 -37.97 14.17
C ALA A 40 -19.06 -36.48 14.01
N SER A 41 -20.04 -35.63 14.39
CA SER A 41 -19.91 -34.17 14.34
C SER A 41 -18.84 -33.63 15.30
N VAL A 42 -18.79 -34.17 16.50
CA VAL A 42 -17.74 -33.79 17.48
C VAL A 42 -16.35 -34.17 17.00
N LEU A 43 -16.19 -35.33 16.38
CA LEU A 43 -14.93 -35.79 15.80
C LEU A 43 -14.48 -34.86 14.63
N VAL A 44 -15.40 -34.55 13.73
CA VAL A 44 -15.07 -33.61 12.60
C VAL A 44 -14.71 -32.23 13.10
N CYS A 45 -15.44 -31.70 14.08
CA CYS A 45 -15.10 -30.42 14.71
C CYS A 45 -13.74 -30.47 15.41
N GLY A 46 -13.45 -31.55 16.14
CA GLY A 46 -12.16 -31.73 16.81
C GLY A 46 -10.98 -31.82 15.81
N ILE A 47 -11.13 -32.56 14.73
CA ILE A 47 -10.12 -32.65 13.65
C ILE A 47 -9.94 -31.28 12.98
N SER A 48 -11.02 -30.59 12.66
CA SER A 48 -10.96 -29.25 12.04
C SER A 48 -10.27 -28.22 12.92
N LEU A 49 -10.54 -28.24 14.23
CA LEU A 49 -9.85 -27.39 15.20
C LEU A 49 -8.37 -27.76 15.35
N GLY A 50 -8.05 -29.06 15.31
CA GLY A 50 -6.67 -29.54 15.34
C GLY A 50 -5.89 -29.09 14.12
N ILE A 51 -6.42 -29.28 12.91
CA ILE A 51 -5.82 -28.82 11.66
C ILE A 51 -5.67 -27.30 11.66
N TRP A 52 -6.68 -26.55 12.11
CA TRP A 52 -6.62 -25.10 12.20
C TRP A 52 -5.55 -24.62 13.20
N SER A 53 -5.45 -25.27 14.37
CA SER A 53 -4.40 -24.97 15.35
C SER A 53 -3.01 -25.25 14.79
N GLN A 54 -2.84 -26.38 14.09
CA GLN A 54 -1.59 -26.76 13.44
C GLN A 54 -1.23 -25.76 12.34
N MET A 55 -2.17 -25.41 11.44
CA MET A 55 -1.95 -24.42 10.40
C MET A 55 -1.67 -23.03 10.95
N ARG A 56 -2.30 -22.63 12.03
CA ARG A 56 -2.01 -21.36 12.70
C ARG A 56 -0.58 -21.33 13.29
N ASN A 57 -0.09 -22.47 13.77
CA ASN A 57 1.25 -22.56 14.35
C ASN A 57 2.34 -22.84 13.31
N THR A 58 1.96 -23.32 12.09
CA THR A 58 2.88 -23.60 10.99
C THR A 58 2.80 -22.60 9.85
N LEU A 59 1.79 -21.74 9.83
CA LEU A 59 1.95 -20.49 9.10
C LEU A 59 3.12 -19.83 9.81
N PRO A 60 4.30 -19.64 9.14
CA PRO A 60 5.19 -18.62 9.62
C PRO A 60 4.25 -17.45 9.84
N GLU A 61 4.24 -16.87 11.03
CA GLU A 61 3.79 -15.53 11.21
C GLU A 61 4.44 -14.82 10.02
N LEU A 62 3.67 -14.74 8.93
CA LEU A 62 4.01 -13.81 7.89
C LEU A 62 4.13 -12.58 8.75
N GLU A 63 5.35 -12.23 9.03
CA GLU A 63 5.72 -10.97 9.56
C GLU A 63 5.13 -9.93 8.58
N LEU A 64 3.81 -9.77 8.67
CA LEU A 64 3.16 -8.49 8.48
C LEU A 64 3.62 -7.63 9.69
N ALA A 65 4.79 -8.00 10.25
CA ALA A 65 5.66 -7.15 10.95
C ALA A 65 6.16 -6.23 9.86
N ALA A 66 5.27 -5.26 9.70
CA ALA A 66 5.78 -3.96 9.92
C ALA A 66 6.64 -3.43 8.80
N PRO A 67 6.05 -3.10 7.64
CA PRO A 67 6.55 -1.91 6.96
C PRO A 67 6.48 -0.69 7.90
N PHE A 68 5.47 -0.59 8.77
CA PHE A 68 5.33 0.50 9.73
C PHE A 68 6.31 0.43 10.91
N LYS A 69 6.54 -0.75 11.49
CA LYS A 69 7.46 -0.88 12.63
C LYS A 69 8.91 -0.62 12.24
N ASN A 70 9.30 -1.00 11.01
CA ASN A 70 10.60 -0.63 10.45
C ASN A 70 10.67 0.85 10.08
N GLY A 71 9.56 1.46 9.67
CA GLY A 71 9.45 2.89 9.38
C GLY A 71 9.62 3.75 10.64
N GLU A 72 8.94 3.45 11.74
CA GLU A 72 9.07 4.16 13.01
C GLU A 72 10.47 4.06 13.62
N SER A 73 11.07 2.86 13.64
CA SER A 73 12.43 2.70 14.15
C SER A 73 13.45 3.45 13.30
N MET A 74 13.33 3.39 11.97
CA MET A 74 14.19 4.13 11.06
C MET A 74 14.02 5.66 11.21
N MET A 75 12.78 6.12 11.42
CA MET A 75 12.51 7.54 11.69
C MET A 75 13.20 8.01 12.98
N GLN A 76 13.11 7.22 14.06
CA GLN A 76 13.78 7.52 15.33
C GLN A 76 15.31 7.53 15.18
N GLU A 77 15.88 6.58 14.45
CA GLU A 77 17.32 6.51 14.16
C GLU A 77 17.77 7.74 13.38
N LEU A 78 17.06 8.15 12.34
CA LEU A 78 17.38 9.36 11.56
C LEU A 78 17.24 10.63 12.39
N GLN A 79 16.19 10.75 13.20
CA GLN A 79 16.03 11.88 14.12
C GLN A 79 17.18 11.95 15.13
N GLN A 80 17.69 10.81 15.59
CA GLN A 80 18.83 10.79 16.51
C GLN A 80 20.15 11.11 15.80
N ALA A 81 20.35 10.64 14.58
CA ALA A 81 21.49 10.98 13.74
C ALA A 81 21.53 12.48 13.43
N LEU A 82 20.40 13.08 13.08
CA LEU A 82 20.28 14.52 12.81
C LEU A 82 20.46 15.40 14.06
N LYS A 83 20.19 14.90 15.28
CA LYS A 83 20.56 15.60 16.51
C LYS A 83 22.08 15.68 16.71
N GLN A 84 22.83 14.68 16.22
CA GLN A 84 24.29 14.65 16.29
C GLN A 84 24.93 15.40 15.11
N ASN A 85 24.36 15.27 13.92
CA ASN A 85 24.82 15.94 12.69
C ASN A 85 23.64 16.63 11.99
N PRO A 86 23.24 17.84 12.38
CA PRO A 86 22.09 18.54 11.82
C PRO A 86 22.30 19.02 10.37
N ASN A 87 23.53 18.95 9.85
CA ASN A 87 23.86 19.43 8.51
C ASN A 87 23.87 18.31 7.45
N ASP A 88 23.38 17.12 7.77
CA ASP A 88 23.31 16.02 6.81
C ASP A 88 22.07 16.15 5.90
N ALA A 89 22.27 16.71 4.73
CA ALA A 89 21.22 16.89 3.74
C ALA A 89 20.55 15.58 3.30
N LYS A 90 21.30 14.48 3.29
CA LYS A 90 20.78 13.17 2.87
C LYS A 90 19.85 12.57 3.93
N ASP A 91 20.22 12.69 5.19
CA ASP A 91 19.40 12.18 6.28
C ASP A 91 18.12 13.01 6.45
N TRP A 92 18.18 14.33 6.21
CA TRP A 92 16.97 15.16 6.11
C TRP A 92 16.05 14.67 4.97
N PHE A 93 16.61 14.38 3.79
CA PHE A 93 15.81 13.87 2.67
C PHE A 93 15.14 12.55 3.01
N ARG A 94 15.88 11.60 3.59
CA ARG A 94 15.34 10.29 4.02
C ARG A 94 14.26 10.42 5.08
N LEU A 95 14.45 11.31 6.05
CA LEU A 95 13.45 11.58 7.07
C LEU A 95 12.16 12.15 6.44
N GLY A 96 12.30 13.07 5.49
CA GLY A 96 11.17 13.60 4.72
C GLY A 96 10.41 12.52 3.96
N GLN A 97 11.11 11.55 3.35
CA GLN A 97 10.48 10.42 2.70
C GLN A 97 9.67 9.53 3.68
N LEU A 98 10.15 9.33 4.90
CA LEU A 98 9.41 8.58 5.92
C LEU A 98 8.17 9.35 6.38
N TYR A 99 8.26 10.66 6.56
CA TYR A 99 7.10 11.49 6.87
C TYR A 99 6.06 11.49 5.75
N MET A 100 6.49 11.47 4.47
CA MET A 100 5.58 11.28 3.33
C MET A 100 4.82 9.95 3.42
N GLN A 101 5.50 8.85 3.78
CA GLN A 101 4.86 7.54 3.95
C GLN A 101 3.86 7.51 5.10
N SER A 102 4.09 8.31 6.14
CA SER A 102 3.19 8.47 7.29
C SER A 102 2.10 9.51 7.04
N SER A 103 2.07 10.14 5.86
CA SER A 103 1.15 11.25 5.51
C SER A 103 1.31 12.49 6.42
N GLU A 104 2.48 12.66 7.01
CA GLU A 104 2.87 13.84 7.79
C GLU A 104 3.52 14.89 6.87
N PHE A 105 2.69 15.50 6.01
CA PHE A 105 3.17 16.32 4.89
C PHE A 105 3.92 17.59 5.35
N ASP A 106 3.46 18.29 6.38
CA ASP A 106 4.13 19.44 6.98
C ASP A 106 5.56 19.10 7.44
N ALA A 107 5.73 17.97 8.12
CA ALA A 107 7.02 17.50 8.57
C ALA A 107 7.92 17.11 7.39
N ALA A 108 7.35 16.49 6.35
CA ALA A 108 8.06 16.14 5.13
C ALA A 108 8.56 17.39 4.39
N ILE A 109 7.72 18.44 4.25
CA ILE A 109 8.07 19.72 3.65
C ILE A 109 9.27 20.33 4.38
N THR A 110 9.20 20.37 5.72
CA THR A 110 10.30 20.89 6.54
C THR A 110 11.60 20.14 6.29
N CYS A 111 11.54 18.81 6.26
CA CYS A 111 12.72 17.97 6.03
C CYS A 111 13.30 18.15 4.63
N PHE A 112 12.46 18.21 3.60
CA PHE A 112 12.92 18.43 2.22
C PHE A 112 13.49 19.84 2.03
N ASP A 113 12.93 20.87 2.68
CA ASP A 113 13.49 22.22 2.65
C ASP A 113 14.89 22.25 3.30
N TYR A 114 15.08 21.62 4.46
CA TYR A 114 16.41 21.48 5.04
C TYR A 114 17.37 20.72 4.12
N SER A 115 16.91 19.63 3.51
CA SER A 115 17.72 18.87 2.56
C SER A 115 18.20 19.72 1.38
N ILE A 116 17.32 20.53 0.79
CA ILE A 116 17.68 21.43 -0.33
C ILE A 116 18.70 22.48 0.12
N ARG A 117 18.43 23.14 1.26
CA ARG A 117 19.30 24.23 1.76
C ARG A 117 20.67 23.77 2.20
N LEU A 118 20.78 22.54 2.69
CA LEU A 118 22.05 21.97 3.16
C LEU A 118 22.82 21.24 2.05
N SER A 119 22.21 20.99 0.91
CA SER A 119 22.89 20.38 -0.24
C SER A 119 23.84 21.37 -0.91
N GLU A 120 25.09 20.97 -1.11
CA GLU A 120 26.04 21.76 -1.92
C GLU A 120 25.58 21.83 -3.39
N THR A 121 25.00 20.76 -3.89
CA THR A 121 24.45 20.62 -5.24
C THR A 121 23.05 19.99 -5.18
N PRO A 122 22.01 20.81 -4.98
CA PRO A 122 20.64 20.31 -5.02
C PRO A 122 20.32 19.65 -6.37
N TYR A 123 19.48 18.59 -6.36
CA TYR A 123 19.13 17.84 -7.56
C TYR A 123 17.61 17.79 -7.75
N ALA A 124 17.18 17.49 -8.97
CA ALA A 124 15.77 17.49 -9.39
C ALA A 124 14.82 16.73 -8.44
N GLY A 125 15.27 15.56 -7.92
CA GLY A 125 14.46 14.73 -7.02
C GLY A 125 14.11 15.40 -5.70
N GLN A 126 14.95 16.31 -5.17
CA GLN A 126 14.63 17.06 -3.95
C GLN A 126 13.51 18.07 -4.20
N TYR A 127 13.54 18.77 -5.33
CA TYR A 127 12.50 19.72 -5.73
C TYR A 127 11.19 19.00 -6.05
N ALA A 128 11.24 17.85 -6.71
CA ALA A 128 10.07 17.02 -6.97
C ALA A 128 9.44 16.47 -5.67
N ALA A 129 10.27 16.09 -4.69
CA ALA A 129 9.78 15.58 -3.40
C ALA A 129 9.06 16.67 -2.59
N ILE A 130 9.62 17.88 -2.49
CA ILE A 130 8.96 18.98 -1.79
C ILE A 130 7.70 19.44 -2.52
N ALA A 131 7.69 19.45 -3.86
CA ALA A 131 6.49 19.73 -4.65
C ALA A 131 5.39 18.72 -4.32
N THR A 132 5.74 17.44 -4.24
CA THR A 132 4.79 16.36 -3.93
C THR A 132 4.24 16.52 -2.51
N ALA A 133 5.09 16.81 -1.52
CA ALA A 133 4.65 17.02 -0.15
C ALA A 133 3.68 18.20 -0.03
N LYS A 134 4.01 19.35 -0.63
CA LYS A 134 3.13 20.53 -0.66
C LYS A 134 1.82 20.26 -1.39
N TYR A 135 1.84 19.55 -2.50
CA TYR A 135 0.64 19.16 -3.23
C TYR A 135 -0.35 18.39 -2.35
N PHE A 136 0.13 17.43 -1.58
CA PHE A 136 -0.73 16.66 -0.68
C PHE A 136 -1.20 17.49 0.52
N ASP A 137 -0.34 18.35 1.07
CA ASP A 137 -0.67 19.26 2.17
C ASP A 137 -1.74 20.28 1.77
N GLU A 138 -1.67 20.80 0.55
CA GLU A 138 -2.61 21.74 -0.03
C GLU A 138 -3.81 21.04 -0.71
N SER A 139 -4.27 19.94 -0.15
CA SER A 139 -5.47 19.19 -0.59
C SER A 139 -5.42 18.76 -2.06
N GLN A 140 -4.27 18.30 -2.51
CA GLN A 140 -4.03 17.84 -3.88
C GLN A 140 -4.28 18.92 -4.94
N THR A 141 -3.71 20.10 -4.71
CA THR A 141 -3.81 21.23 -5.61
C THR A 141 -2.42 21.69 -6.06
N ILE A 142 -2.24 21.89 -7.37
CA ILE A 142 -1.04 22.55 -7.91
C ILE A 142 -1.18 24.05 -7.73
N THR A 143 -0.74 24.55 -6.57
CA THR A 143 -0.66 25.98 -6.30
C THR A 143 0.51 26.61 -7.04
N PRO A 144 0.59 27.95 -7.12
CA PRO A 144 1.75 28.62 -7.70
C PRO A 144 3.08 28.21 -7.07
N GLU A 145 3.10 27.91 -5.77
CA GLU A 145 4.30 27.46 -5.06
C GLU A 145 4.68 26.02 -5.46
N VAL A 146 3.72 25.09 -5.50
CA VAL A 146 3.94 23.73 -5.99
C VAL A 146 4.45 23.76 -7.42
N GLN A 147 3.87 24.62 -8.28
CA GLN A 147 4.30 24.77 -9.67
C GLN A 147 5.77 25.22 -9.77
N GLN A 148 6.21 26.18 -8.93
CA GLN A 148 7.62 26.63 -8.92
C GLN A 148 8.60 25.49 -8.62
N PHE A 149 8.26 24.61 -7.67
CA PHE A 149 9.10 23.46 -7.34
C PHE A 149 9.10 22.41 -8.46
N LEU A 150 7.95 22.18 -9.11
CA LEU A 150 7.83 21.29 -10.27
C LEU A 150 8.66 21.81 -11.45
N ASP A 151 8.53 23.11 -11.76
CA ASP A 151 9.29 23.76 -12.83
C ASP A 151 10.79 23.60 -12.59
N LYS A 152 11.22 23.82 -11.33
CA LYS A 152 12.63 23.66 -10.97
C LYS A 152 13.12 22.24 -11.10
N ALA A 153 12.32 21.26 -10.71
CA ALA A 153 12.65 19.85 -10.88
C ALA A 153 12.78 19.47 -12.37
N LEU A 154 11.83 19.91 -13.19
CA LEU A 154 11.79 19.58 -14.61
C LEU A 154 12.81 20.39 -15.44
N GLU A 155 13.19 21.59 -15.00
CA GLU A 155 14.31 22.36 -15.59
C GLU A 155 15.64 21.60 -15.41
N MET A 156 15.85 20.99 -14.25
CA MET A 156 17.05 20.22 -13.95
C MET A 156 17.04 18.82 -14.58
N ASP A 157 15.88 18.21 -14.70
CA ASP A 157 15.67 16.90 -15.26
C ASP A 157 14.27 16.78 -15.87
N GLU A 158 14.18 17.00 -17.19
CA GLU A 158 12.91 16.98 -17.94
C GLU A 158 12.14 15.65 -17.89
N TYR A 159 12.82 14.58 -17.50
CA TYR A 159 12.26 13.24 -17.32
C TYR A 159 12.21 12.83 -15.85
N ASN A 160 12.21 13.78 -14.92
CA ASN A 160 12.05 13.45 -13.51
C ASN A 160 10.71 12.75 -13.29
N ASP A 161 10.78 11.47 -12.94
CA ASP A 161 9.59 10.60 -12.84
C ASP A 161 8.64 11.05 -11.72
N THR A 162 9.17 11.47 -10.59
CA THR A 162 8.36 11.96 -9.45
C THR A 162 7.56 13.20 -9.84
N ALA A 163 8.21 14.18 -10.47
CA ALA A 163 7.53 15.40 -10.93
C ALA A 163 6.49 15.10 -12.03
N LEU A 164 6.86 14.30 -13.02
CA LEU A 164 5.95 13.92 -14.11
C LEU A 164 4.77 13.09 -13.61
N LEU A 165 4.98 12.15 -12.67
CA LEU A 165 3.91 11.38 -12.06
C LEU A 165 2.94 12.25 -11.27
N LEU A 166 3.44 13.27 -10.57
CA LEU A 166 2.59 14.23 -9.86
C LEU A 166 1.70 15.00 -10.84
N VAL A 167 2.30 15.59 -11.88
CA VAL A 167 1.58 16.35 -12.92
C VAL A 167 0.53 15.49 -13.63
N ALA A 168 0.90 14.24 -13.99
CA ALA A 168 -0.03 13.31 -14.62
C ALA A 168 -1.19 12.91 -13.70
N SER A 169 -0.91 12.74 -12.40
CA SER A 169 -1.93 12.43 -11.40
C SER A 169 -2.90 13.60 -11.19
N ASP A 170 -2.40 14.81 -11.17
CA ASP A 170 -3.22 16.01 -11.08
C ASP A 170 -4.15 16.16 -12.29
N TYR A 171 -3.63 16.01 -13.52
CA TYR A 171 -4.46 16.00 -14.72
C TYR A 171 -5.53 14.91 -14.69
N PHE A 172 -5.19 13.72 -14.19
CA PHE A 172 -6.15 12.64 -14.04
C PHE A 172 -7.28 12.99 -13.07
N LEU A 173 -6.94 13.56 -11.90
CA LEU A 173 -7.93 13.98 -10.89
C LEU A 173 -8.87 15.08 -11.40
N HIS A 174 -8.36 15.97 -12.26
CA HIS A 174 -9.15 17.03 -12.88
C HIS A 174 -9.86 16.58 -14.18
N SER A 175 -9.91 15.27 -14.45
CA SER A 175 -10.54 14.68 -15.66
C SER A 175 -9.92 15.14 -16.99
N GLU A 176 -8.70 15.67 -16.95
CA GLU A 176 -7.92 16.04 -18.13
C GLU A 176 -7.17 14.82 -18.69
N HIS A 177 -7.94 13.78 -19.01
CA HIS A 177 -7.45 12.45 -19.32
C HIS A 177 -6.40 12.40 -20.44
N ASN A 178 -6.58 13.21 -21.50
CA ASN A 178 -5.62 13.22 -22.62
C ASN A 178 -4.25 13.74 -22.19
N LYS A 179 -4.22 14.79 -21.35
CA LYS A 179 -2.96 15.33 -20.81
C LYS A 179 -2.28 14.34 -19.86
N ALA A 180 -3.06 13.66 -19.01
CA ALA A 180 -2.51 12.61 -18.16
C ALA A 180 -1.85 11.50 -18.97
N ILE A 181 -2.50 11.02 -20.05
CA ILE A 181 -1.93 10.00 -20.95
C ILE A 181 -0.66 10.50 -21.61
N GLU A 182 -0.63 11.74 -22.07
CA GLU A 182 0.56 12.35 -22.70
C GLU A 182 1.76 12.33 -21.75
N ILE A 183 1.58 12.78 -20.52
CA ILE A 183 2.66 12.78 -19.52
C ILE A 183 3.09 11.36 -19.16
N TRP A 184 2.16 10.42 -18.95
CA TRP A 184 2.51 9.02 -18.69
C TRP A 184 3.26 8.39 -19.85
N THR A 185 2.90 8.74 -21.09
CA THR A 185 3.62 8.29 -22.30
C THR A 185 5.05 8.86 -22.31
N LYS A 186 5.23 10.15 -22.00
CA LYS A 186 6.55 10.77 -21.85
C LYS A 186 7.43 10.02 -20.83
N ILE A 187 6.85 9.59 -19.70
CA ILE A 187 7.58 8.79 -18.70
C ILE A 187 8.03 7.44 -19.31
N LEU A 188 7.13 6.75 -20.02
CA LEU A 188 7.44 5.48 -20.66
C LEU A 188 8.52 5.61 -21.75
N ASP A 189 8.51 6.69 -22.52
CA ASP A 189 9.46 6.95 -23.61
C ASP A 189 10.86 7.29 -23.09
N SER A 190 10.99 7.73 -21.83
CA SER A 190 12.29 8.00 -21.21
C SER A 190 13.19 6.78 -21.09
N ASN A 191 12.63 5.57 -21.10
CA ASN A 191 13.31 4.28 -20.91
C ASN A 191 14.22 4.21 -19.68
N ARG A 192 13.95 5.00 -18.65
CA ARG A 192 14.74 5.01 -17.41
C ARG A 192 14.56 3.73 -16.61
N PRO A 193 15.63 3.23 -15.96
CA PRO A 193 15.52 2.12 -15.04
C PRO A 193 14.74 2.55 -13.77
N GLY A 194 14.04 1.60 -13.15
CA GLY A 194 13.30 1.84 -11.90
C GLY A 194 11.85 2.31 -12.09
N ILE A 195 11.43 2.66 -13.30
CA ILE A 195 10.04 3.03 -13.59
C ILE A 195 9.17 1.77 -13.63
N ASP A 196 8.08 1.75 -12.85
CA ASP A 196 7.06 0.72 -12.96
C ASP A 196 6.21 0.93 -14.23
N ARG A 197 6.76 0.48 -15.36
CA ARG A 197 6.12 0.60 -16.68
C ARG A 197 4.76 -0.11 -16.72
N ALA A 198 4.62 -1.23 -16.01
CA ALA A 198 3.38 -2.00 -15.99
C ALA A 198 2.26 -1.21 -15.32
N ALA A 199 2.54 -0.59 -14.17
CA ALA A 199 1.58 0.26 -13.47
C ALA A 199 1.17 1.48 -14.31
N ILE A 200 2.10 2.11 -15.02
CA ILE A 200 1.79 3.27 -15.88
C ILE A 200 0.92 2.84 -17.07
N ILE A 201 1.25 1.73 -17.73
CA ILE A 201 0.46 1.18 -18.85
C ILE A 201 -0.98 0.85 -18.37
N GLU A 202 -1.12 0.27 -17.18
CA GLU A 202 -2.46 -0.04 -16.64
C GLU A 202 -3.27 1.24 -16.38
N LYS A 203 -2.66 2.30 -15.84
CA LYS A 203 -3.32 3.61 -15.69
C LYS A 203 -3.79 4.17 -17.03
N ILE A 204 -2.95 4.15 -18.05
CA ILE A 204 -3.31 4.59 -19.40
C ILE A 204 -4.49 3.77 -19.95
N ASN A 205 -4.45 2.45 -19.81
CA ASN A 205 -5.51 1.56 -20.26
C ASN A 205 -6.82 1.80 -19.50
N GLN A 206 -6.74 2.04 -18.20
CA GLN A 206 -7.90 2.39 -17.38
C GLN A 206 -8.57 3.67 -17.89
N VAL A 207 -7.79 4.72 -18.12
CA VAL A 207 -8.32 5.99 -18.64
C VAL A 207 -8.95 5.83 -20.02
N LYS A 208 -8.32 5.07 -20.93
CA LYS A 208 -8.89 4.79 -22.26
C LYS A 208 -10.22 4.06 -22.16
N ARG A 209 -10.36 3.08 -21.25
CA ARG A 209 -11.64 2.40 -21.02
C ARG A 209 -12.72 3.34 -20.48
N MET A 210 -12.36 4.30 -19.62
CA MET A 210 -13.30 5.28 -19.05
C MET A 210 -13.76 6.31 -20.08
N SER A 211 -12.92 6.68 -21.04
CA SER A 211 -13.23 7.64 -22.09
C SER A 211 -13.93 7.03 -23.32
N GLY A 212 -14.20 5.72 -23.30
CA GLY A 212 -14.98 5.07 -24.37
C GLY A 212 -14.22 4.85 -25.68
N ASN A 213 -12.91 4.95 -25.66
CA ASN A 213 -12.01 4.70 -26.80
C ASN A 213 -11.19 3.43 -26.59
#